data_51242aab5c7a06509d2ee95f95c39983
#
_entry.id   51242aab5c7a06509d2ee95f95c39983
#
_cell.length_a   1.000
_cell.length_b   1.000
_cell.length_c   1.000
_cell.angle_alpha   90.00
_cell.angle_beta   90.00
_cell.angle_gamma   90.00
#
_symmetry.space_group_name_H-M   'P 1'
#
loop_
_entity.id
_entity.type
_entity.pdbx_description
1 polymer ?
#
loop_
_entity_poly.entity_id
_entity_poly.type
_entity_poly.pdbx_seq_one_letter_code
_entity_poly.pdbx_strand_id
1 'polypeptide(L)'
;AAIDGDAIALRIEAPQPAGFDGGPVQWRAVGATQWRMRECARVELDYEIADGGPARTGLLVLERLDGGDDCEARPGARSRMDVDAWQPDGEPGRALLVAQRRDGSVLAAWPTFVPAGGDAGRPHWLRLQGDGGALRIERTLGGGFVDVATRNTLMIGSATLRRLGCDRLAIDYRFDAGEVAAPFD
;
A
#
# COMPACT_ATOMS: atom_id res chain seq x y z
N ALA A 1 4.97 15.05 -10.47
CA ALA A 1 3.64 14.83 -11.05
C ALA A 1 3.26 16.06 -11.87
N ALA A 2 2.67 15.88 -13.02
CA ALA A 2 2.05 16.92 -13.83
C ALA A 2 0.53 16.69 -13.82
N ILE A 3 -0.22 17.77 -13.68
CA ILE A 3 -1.69 17.74 -13.73
C ILE A 3 -2.10 18.44 -15.02
N ASP A 4 -2.83 17.75 -15.87
CA ASP A 4 -3.38 18.28 -17.11
C ASP A 4 -4.89 18.01 -17.14
N GLY A 5 -5.67 19.02 -16.78
CA GLY A 5 -7.12 18.88 -16.62
C GLY A 5 -7.47 17.84 -15.53
N ASP A 6 -8.21 16.80 -15.93
CA ASP A 6 -8.65 15.71 -15.05
C ASP A 6 -7.65 14.55 -14.94
N ALA A 7 -6.44 14.72 -15.49
CA ALA A 7 -5.42 13.68 -15.53
C ALA A 7 -4.18 14.05 -14.72
N ILE A 8 -3.64 13.06 -14.01
CA ILE A 8 -2.40 13.16 -13.23
C ILE A 8 -1.40 12.15 -13.80
N ALA A 9 -0.27 12.66 -14.33
CA ALA A 9 0.82 11.82 -14.78
C ALA A 9 1.81 11.56 -13.64
N LEU A 10 2.11 10.30 -13.39
CA LEU A 10 3.01 9.84 -12.33
C LEU A 10 4.09 8.91 -12.90
N ARG A 11 5.28 9.00 -12.33
CA ARG A 11 6.35 8.03 -12.58
C ARG A 11 6.18 6.85 -11.64
N ILE A 12 6.36 5.64 -12.16
CA ILE A 12 6.38 4.43 -11.37
C ILE A 12 7.83 4.11 -11.04
N GLU A 13 8.12 3.92 -9.77
CA GLU A 13 9.45 3.58 -9.28
C GLU A 13 9.39 2.28 -8.48
N ALA A 14 10.38 1.42 -8.69
CA ALA A 14 10.59 0.22 -7.90
C ALA A 14 11.73 0.44 -6.91
N PRO A 15 11.57 0.05 -5.64
CA PRO A 15 12.66 0.06 -4.71
C PRO A 15 13.67 -1.04 -5.09
N GLN A 16 14.95 -0.72 -4.95
CA GLN A 16 16.01 -1.72 -5.03
C GLN A 16 16.00 -2.57 -3.75
N PRO A 17 16.44 -3.83 -3.80
CA PRO A 17 16.53 -4.66 -2.61
C PRO A 17 17.26 -3.93 -1.48
N ALA A 18 16.64 -3.90 -0.30
CA ALA A 18 17.18 -3.30 0.92
C ALA A 18 16.93 -4.23 2.11
N GLY A 19 17.72 -4.10 3.17
CA GLY A 19 17.47 -4.86 4.39
C GLY A 19 16.15 -4.47 5.05
N PHE A 20 15.52 -5.40 5.74
CA PHE A 20 14.36 -5.09 6.58
C PHE A 20 14.74 -4.15 7.73
N ASP A 21 15.97 -4.29 8.24
CA ASP A 21 16.50 -3.59 9.42
C ASP A 21 16.85 -2.11 9.18
N GLY A 22 16.50 -1.58 8.01
CA GLY A 22 16.82 -0.20 7.68
C GLY A 22 17.94 -0.07 6.65
N GLY A 23 18.21 1.17 6.30
CA GLY A 23 19.17 1.55 5.29
C GLY A 23 18.51 2.34 4.15
N PRO A 24 19.29 3.08 3.39
CA PRO A 24 18.78 3.91 2.31
C PRO A 24 18.19 3.03 1.21
N VAL A 25 16.91 3.24 0.90
CA VAL A 25 16.26 2.61 -0.24
C VAL A 25 16.62 3.40 -1.49
N GLN A 26 17.17 2.72 -2.47
CA GLN A 26 17.37 3.29 -3.80
C GLN A 26 16.15 3.02 -4.67
N TRP A 27 15.72 4.00 -5.44
CA TRP A 27 14.58 3.91 -6.32
C TRP A 27 15.01 3.91 -7.77
N ARG A 28 14.43 3.03 -8.57
CA ARG A 28 14.65 2.96 -10.00
C ARG A 28 13.33 3.19 -10.73
N ALA A 29 13.33 4.11 -11.70
CA ALA A 29 12.18 4.28 -12.56
C ALA A 29 11.94 3.02 -13.37
N VAL A 30 10.71 2.50 -13.32
CA VAL A 30 10.30 1.28 -14.03
C VAL A 30 9.10 1.52 -14.94
N GLY A 31 8.55 2.73 -14.95
CA GLY A 31 7.40 3.01 -15.81
C GLY A 31 6.75 4.35 -15.53
N ALA A 32 5.60 4.51 -16.15
CA ALA A 32 4.74 5.66 -15.98
C ALA A 32 3.27 5.24 -15.88
N THR A 33 2.47 6.10 -15.26
CA THR A 33 1.02 5.92 -15.21
C THR A 33 0.31 7.25 -15.38
N GLN A 34 -0.87 7.20 -15.94
CA GLN A 34 -1.78 8.33 -16.03
C GLN A 34 -3.09 7.99 -15.33
N TRP A 35 -3.42 8.78 -14.33
CA TRP A 35 -4.66 8.65 -13.57
C TRP A 35 -5.68 9.63 -14.11
N ARG A 36 -6.90 9.16 -14.37
CA ARG A 36 -8.03 9.99 -14.80
C ARG A 36 -9.20 9.76 -13.87
N MET A 37 -9.66 10.82 -13.21
CA MET A 37 -10.91 10.79 -12.48
C MET A 37 -12.05 10.76 -13.50
N ARG A 38 -12.86 9.72 -13.47
CA ARG A 38 -14.06 9.59 -14.34
C ARG A 38 -15.31 10.00 -13.62
N GLU A 39 -15.39 9.57 -12.39
CA GLU A 39 -16.50 9.85 -11.49
C GLU A 39 -15.92 10.02 -10.09
N CYS A 40 -16.72 10.52 -9.18
CA CYS A 40 -16.31 10.75 -7.81
C CYS A 40 -15.76 9.50 -7.09
N ALA A 41 -16.22 8.32 -7.48
CA ALA A 41 -15.81 7.05 -6.89
C ALA A 41 -14.95 6.18 -7.81
N ARG A 42 -14.65 6.67 -9.02
CA ARG A 42 -13.99 5.85 -10.04
C ARG A 42 -12.80 6.55 -10.68
N VAL A 43 -11.68 5.84 -10.71
CA VAL A 43 -10.44 6.27 -11.34
C VAL A 43 -10.03 5.26 -12.40
N GLU A 44 -9.67 5.73 -13.57
CA GLU A 44 -8.95 4.95 -14.56
C GLU A 44 -7.45 5.22 -14.43
N LEU A 45 -6.66 4.16 -14.49
CA LEU A 45 -5.22 4.16 -14.37
C LEU A 45 -4.63 3.44 -15.58
N ASP A 46 -4.18 4.22 -16.56
CA ASP A 46 -3.35 3.69 -17.65
C ASP A 46 -1.92 3.52 -17.14
N TYR A 47 -1.28 2.42 -17.46
CA TYR A 47 0.10 2.18 -17.04
C TYR A 47 0.96 1.59 -18.15
N GLU A 48 2.25 1.91 -18.08
CA GLU A 48 3.33 1.26 -18.80
C GLU A 48 4.44 0.91 -17.80
N ILE A 49 4.82 -0.35 -17.71
CA ILE A 49 5.87 -0.85 -16.82
C ILE A 49 6.87 -1.66 -17.60
N ALA A 50 8.16 -1.33 -17.47
CA ALA A 50 9.30 -2.03 -18.04
C ALA A 50 10.34 -2.30 -16.93
N ASP A 51 10.16 -3.38 -16.21
CA ASP A 51 11.05 -3.80 -15.12
C ASP A 51 11.95 -4.97 -15.56
N GLY A 52 12.98 -4.65 -16.35
CA GLY A 52 13.98 -5.63 -16.82
C GLY A 52 13.50 -6.61 -17.89
N GLY A 53 12.28 -6.46 -18.40
CA GLY A 53 11.67 -7.26 -19.45
C GLY A 53 10.94 -6.39 -20.49
N PRO A 54 10.16 -7.02 -21.40
CA PRO A 54 9.30 -6.28 -22.31
C PRO A 54 8.33 -5.37 -21.56
N ALA A 55 8.09 -4.18 -22.09
CA ALA A 55 7.12 -3.26 -21.53
C ALA A 55 5.74 -3.91 -21.47
N ARG A 56 5.05 -3.71 -20.35
CA ARG A 56 3.67 -4.14 -20.14
C ARG A 56 2.81 -2.89 -19.99
N THR A 57 1.77 -2.83 -20.78
CA THR A 57 0.79 -1.74 -20.73
C THR A 57 -0.57 -2.29 -20.33
N GLY A 58 -1.39 -1.47 -19.72
CA GLY A 58 -2.74 -1.86 -19.37
C GLY A 58 -3.54 -0.71 -18.79
N LEU A 59 -4.81 -1.01 -18.56
CA LEU A 59 -5.78 -0.12 -17.93
C LEU A 59 -6.36 -0.82 -16.69
N LEU A 60 -6.29 -0.15 -15.56
CA LEU A 60 -6.99 -0.55 -14.34
C LEU A 60 -8.12 0.43 -14.07
N VAL A 61 -9.27 -0.10 -13.74
CA VAL A 61 -10.41 0.66 -13.24
C VAL A 61 -10.48 0.44 -11.74
N LEU A 62 -10.31 1.49 -10.97
CA LEU A 62 -10.30 1.46 -9.52
C LEU A 62 -11.57 2.14 -9.00
N GLU A 63 -12.18 1.52 -8.01
CA GLU A 63 -13.34 2.05 -7.29
C GLU A 63 -12.95 2.39 -5.84
N ARG A 64 -13.59 3.39 -5.29
CA ARG A 64 -13.37 3.76 -3.89
C ARG A 64 -13.83 2.66 -2.95
N LEU A 65 -13.02 2.38 -1.94
CA LEU A 65 -13.31 1.36 -0.93
C LEU A 65 -14.49 1.71 -0.03
N ASP A 66 -14.86 2.98 0.07
CA ASP A 66 -15.99 3.47 0.88
C ASP A 66 -17.31 3.56 0.09
N GLY A 67 -17.33 3.04 -1.13
CA GLY A 67 -18.49 3.01 -2.02
C GLY A 67 -18.81 4.34 -2.71
N GLY A 68 -18.25 5.46 -2.28
CA GLY A 68 -18.39 6.77 -2.92
C GLY A 68 -19.79 7.41 -2.86
N ASP A 69 -20.73 6.84 -2.13
CA ASP A 69 -22.15 7.25 -2.11
C ASP A 69 -22.40 8.72 -1.74
N ASP A 70 -21.50 9.33 -0.97
CA ASP A 70 -21.61 10.73 -0.56
C ASP A 70 -20.92 11.73 -1.50
N CYS A 71 -20.19 11.26 -2.45
CA CYS A 71 -19.31 12.04 -3.28
C CYS A 71 -20.09 12.94 -4.25
N GLU A 72 -21.13 12.38 -4.87
CA GLU A 72 -21.99 13.11 -5.80
C GLU A 72 -23.00 14.01 -5.08
N ALA A 73 -23.48 13.56 -3.92
CA ALA A 73 -24.50 14.26 -3.16
C ALA A 73 -24.00 15.56 -2.51
N ARG A 74 -22.69 15.70 -2.29
CA ARG A 74 -22.09 16.85 -1.61
C ARG A 74 -20.69 17.14 -2.15
N PRO A 75 -20.56 17.94 -3.22
CA PRO A 75 -19.27 18.43 -3.67
C PRO A 75 -18.51 19.07 -2.49
N GLY A 76 -17.32 18.59 -2.20
CA GLY A 76 -16.52 19.02 -1.04
C GLY A 76 -16.83 18.33 0.28
N ALA A 77 -17.74 17.33 0.30
CA ALA A 77 -17.90 16.48 1.47
C ALA A 77 -16.57 15.75 1.77
N ARG A 78 -16.19 15.73 3.04
CA ARG A 78 -15.01 14.95 3.46
C ARG A 78 -15.31 13.47 3.21
N SER A 79 -14.30 12.76 2.70
CA SER A 79 -14.35 11.30 2.59
C SER A 79 -14.82 10.68 3.91
N ARG A 80 -15.56 9.59 3.83
CA ARG A 80 -15.87 8.75 5.00
C ARG A 80 -14.65 7.99 5.50
N MET A 81 -13.54 8.13 4.81
CA MET A 81 -12.29 7.47 5.10
C MET A 81 -11.21 8.52 5.27
N ASP A 82 -10.58 8.54 6.42
CA ASP A 82 -9.36 9.30 6.64
C ASP A 82 -8.18 8.45 6.15
N VAL A 83 -7.40 9.00 5.22
CA VAL A 83 -6.23 8.33 4.66
C VAL A 83 -5.00 9.13 5.01
N ASP A 84 -4.08 8.49 5.71
CA ASP A 84 -2.80 9.06 6.12
C ASP A 84 -1.64 8.20 5.59
N ALA A 85 -0.55 8.85 5.21
CA ALA A 85 0.71 8.20 4.89
C ALA A 85 1.74 8.49 5.99
N TRP A 86 2.32 7.45 6.55
CA TRP A 86 3.28 7.52 7.64
C TRP A 86 4.61 6.94 7.19
N GLN A 87 5.70 7.56 7.61
CA GLN A 87 7.05 7.11 7.31
C GLN A 87 7.84 7.01 8.62
N PRO A 88 8.63 5.93 8.83
CA PRO A 88 9.56 5.88 9.96
C PRO A 88 10.55 7.03 9.91
N ASP A 89 10.88 7.56 11.07
CA ASP A 89 11.84 8.66 11.19
C ASP A 89 13.24 8.21 10.71
N GLY A 90 13.82 8.98 9.80
CA GLY A 90 15.13 8.67 9.22
C GLY A 90 15.17 7.52 8.21
N GLU A 91 14.04 6.91 7.85
CA GLU A 91 13.99 5.75 6.93
C GLU A 91 13.17 6.04 5.66
N PRO A 92 13.70 6.80 4.70
CA PRO A 92 13.02 7.04 3.44
C PRO A 92 12.84 5.72 2.67
N GLY A 93 11.64 5.52 2.11
CA GLY A 93 11.32 4.36 1.30
C GLY A 93 10.56 3.26 2.01
N ARG A 94 10.27 3.42 3.29
CA ARG A 94 9.27 2.64 4.02
C ARG A 94 8.09 3.52 4.32
N ALA A 95 6.92 2.96 4.29
CA ALA A 95 5.70 3.69 4.60
C ALA A 95 4.65 2.78 5.21
N LEU A 96 3.73 3.37 5.92
CA LEU A 96 2.47 2.75 6.31
C LEU A 96 1.35 3.65 5.81
N LEU A 97 0.56 3.15 4.87
CA LEU A 97 -0.61 3.83 4.35
C LEU A 97 -1.82 3.36 5.16
N VAL A 98 -2.41 4.23 5.93
CA VAL A 98 -3.52 3.89 6.82
C VAL A 98 -4.79 4.55 6.33
N ALA A 99 -5.82 3.76 6.12
CA ALA A 99 -7.16 4.21 5.81
C ALA A 99 -8.08 3.82 6.98
N GLN A 100 -8.64 4.80 7.67
CA GLN A 100 -9.58 4.59 8.76
C GLN A 100 -10.98 5.02 8.35
N ARG A 101 -11.95 4.13 8.52
CA ARG A 101 -13.36 4.42 8.31
C ARG A 101 -13.99 5.06 9.55
N ARG A 102 -15.13 5.68 9.37
CA ARG A 102 -15.89 6.30 10.49
C ARG A 102 -16.39 5.32 11.54
N ASP A 103 -16.61 4.07 11.17
CA ASP A 103 -16.99 2.99 12.08
C ASP A 103 -15.81 2.48 12.93
N GLY A 104 -14.62 3.05 12.75
CA GLY A 104 -13.40 2.67 13.45
C GLY A 104 -12.61 1.54 12.77
N SER A 105 -13.15 0.93 11.71
CA SER A 105 -12.42 -0.09 10.97
C SER A 105 -11.21 0.51 10.26
N VAL A 106 -10.12 -0.24 10.24
CA VAL A 106 -8.84 0.17 9.66
C VAL A 106 -8.46 -0.80 8.56
N LEU A 107 -8.03 -0.24 7.44
CA LEU A 107 -7.31 -0.94 6.38
C LEU A 107 -5.98 -0.22 6.19
N ALA A 108 -4.87 -0.95 6.27
CA ALA A 108 -3.57 -0.36 6.00
C ALA A 108 -2.77 -1.21 5.02
N ALA A 109 -1.95 -0.53 4.23
CA ALA A 109 -0.94 -1.15 3.38
C ALA A 109 0.44 -0.80 3.93
N TRP A 110 1.26 -1.81 4.13
CA TRP A 110 2.61 -1.68 4.64
C TRP A 110 3.61 -2.18 3.59
N PRO A 111 4.07 -1.29 2.69
CA PRO A 111 5.21 -1.60 1.83
C PRO A 111 6.45 -1.78 2.69
N THR A 112 7.10 -2.90 2.54
CA THR A 112 8.28 -3.31 3.33
C THR A 112 9.16 -4.24 2.50
N PHE A 113 10.10 -4.92 3.14
CA PHE A 113 10.99 -5.88 2.52
C PHE A 113 10.85 -7.23 3.20
N VAL A 114 11.10 -8.31 2.46
CA VAL A 114 11.19 -9.65 3.05
C VAL A 114 12.38 -9.69 4.01
N PRO A 115 12.17 -10.05 5.28
CA PRO A 115 13.20 -9.90 6.31
C PRO A 115 14.31 -10.94 6.24
N ALA A 116 13.98 -12.17 5.88
CA ALA A 116 14.92 -13.30 5.93
C ALA A 116 14.56 -14.38 4.91
N GLY A 117 15.46 -15.33 4.67
CA GLY A 117 15.28 -16.42 3.71
C GLY A 117 15.84 -16.11 2.32
N GLY A 118 15.52 -16.97 1.36
CA GLY A 118 16.04 -16.87 -0.03
C GLY A 118 15.61 -15.60 -0.78
N ASP A 119 14.55 -14.96 -0.32
CA ASP A 119 13.99 -13.71 -0.88
C ASP A 119 14.25 -12.48 -0.02
N ALA A 120 15.16 -12.57 0.95
CA ALA A 120 15.48 -11.47 1.86
C ALA A 120 15.84 -10.19 1.10
N GLY A 121 15.30 -9.06 1.57
CA GLY A 121 15.50 -7.76 0.95
C GLY A 121 14.64 -7.48 -0.29
N ARG A 122 13.82 -8.43 -0.77
CA ARG A 122 12.88 -8.16 -1.86
C ARG A 122 11.72 -7.29 -1.37
N PRO A 123 11.26 -6.33 -2.18
CA PRO A 123 10.09 -5.54 -1.85
C PRO A 123 8.86 -6.43 -1.61
N HIS A 124 8.14 -6.13 -0.56
CA HIS A 124 6.96 -6.88 -0.17
C HIS A 124 5.86 -5.96 0.36
N TRP A 125 4.62 -6.41 0.26
CA TRP A 125 3.46 -5.68 0.74
C TRP A 125 2.70 -6.52 1.74
N LEU A 126 2.43 -5.94 2.88
CA LEU A 126 1.56 -6.50 3.89
C LEU A 126 0.26 -5.70 3.94
N ARG A 127 -0.84 -6.38 4.17
CA ARG A 127 -2.13 -5.76 4.45
C ARG A 127 -2.43 -5.90 5.93
N LEU A 128 -2.85 -4.82 6.54
CA LEU A 128 -3.33 -4.82 7.92
C LEU A 128 -4.80 -4.44 7.90
N GLN A 129 -5.62 -5.22 8.62
CA GLN A 129 -7.03 -4.85 8.76
C GLN A 129 -7.59 -5.27 10.12
N GLY A 130 -8.54 -4.50 10.63
CA GLY A 130 -9.20 -4.75 11.91
C GLY A 130 -9.94 -3.55 12.42
N ASP A 131 -10.25 -3.55 13.71
CA ASP A 131 -11.03 -2.53 14.38
C ASP A 131 -10.30 -2.00 15.60
N GLY A 132 -10.48 -0.71 15.91
CA GLY A 132 -10.04 -0.09 17.16
C GLY A 132 -8.55 -0.17 17.45
N GLY A 133 -7.73 -0.35 16.43
CA GLY A 133 -6.27 -0.46 16.56
C GLY A 133 -5.75 -1.88 16.72
N ALA A 134 -6.60 -2.90 16.86
CA ALA A 134 -6.20 -4.31 16.83
C ALA A 134 -6.32 -4.84 15.41
N LEU A 135 -5.19 -5.13 14.76
CA LEU A 135 -5.11 -5.46 13.35
C LEU A 135 -4.54 -6.85 13.14
N ARG A 136 -5.04 -7.54 12.13
CA ARG A 136 -4.41 -8.72 11.56
C ARG A 136 -3.41 -8.29 10.50
N ILE A 137 -2.25 -8.94 10.46
CA ILE A 137 -1.27 -8.77 9.39
C ILE A 137 -1.46 -9.91 8.40
N GLU A 138 -1.66 -9.57 7.16
CA GLU A 138 -1.95 -10.50 6.09
C GLU A 138 -0.94 -10.34 4.95
N ARG A 139 -0.53 -11.46 4.39
CA ARG A 139 0.30 -11.55 3.19
C ARG A 139 -0.52 -12.10 2.05
N THR A 140 -0.46 -11.47 0.89
CA THR A 140 -1.06 -12.02 -0.33
C THR A 140 -0.03 -12.91 -1.03
N LEU A 141 -0.42 -14.13 -1.33
CA LEU A 141 0.35 -15.11 -2.07
C LEU A 141 -0.26 -15.31 -3.45
N GLY A 142 0.58 -15.47 -4.47
CA GLY A 142 0.14 -15.68 -5.84
C GLY A 142 -0.44 -14.42 -6.49
N GLY A 143 -0.97 -14.59 -7.68
CA GLY A 143 -1.44 -13.51 -8.54
C GLY A 143 -0.30 -12.74 -9.20
N GLY A 144 -0.53 -12.28 -10.41
CA GLY A 144 0.32 -11.33 -11.13
C GLY A 144 -0.33 -9.96 -11.14
N PHE A 145 0.37 -8.98 -11.67
CA PHE A 145 -0.14 -7.62 -11.82
C PHE A 145 -1.43 -7.58 -12.68
N VAL A 146 -1.57 -8.52 -13.60
CA VAL A 146 -2.70 -8.64 -14.53
C VAL A 146 -3.61 -9.83 -14.20
N ASP A 147 -3.07 -10.88 -13.57
CA ASP A 147 -3.82 -12.08 -13.25
C ASP A 147 -4.28 -12.09 -11.78
N VAL A 148 -5.56 -11.91 -11.60
CA VAL A 148 -6.23 -11.84 -10.28
C VAL A 148 -6.74 -13.19 -9.80
N ALA A 149 -6.65 -14.24 -10.63
CA ALA A 149 -7.45 -15.46 -10.46
C ALA A 149 -6.99 -16.38 -9.32
N THR A 150 -5.78 -16.20 -8.77
CA THR A 150 -5.23 -17.08 -7.74
C THR A 150 -4.58 -16.32 -6.60
N ARG A 151 -5.36 -15.48 -5.92
CA ARG A 151 -4.88 -14.81 -4.71
C ARG A 151 -5.27 -15.58 -3.48
N ASN A 152 -4.30 -16.04 -2.73
CA ASN A 152 -4.49 -16.51 -1.37
C ASN A 152 -4.01 -15.44 -0.39
N THR A 153 -4.81 -15.21 0.64
CA THR A 153 -4.42 -14.32 1.74
C THR A 153 -4.11 -15.19 2.95
N LEU A 154 -2.92 -15.06 3.47
CA LEU A 154 -2.44 -15.76 4.64
C LEU A 154 -2.30 -14.78 5.80
N MET A 155 -2.93 -15.08 6.93
CA MET A 155 -2.69 -14.34 8.17
C MET A 155 -1.32 -14.75 8.71
N ILE A 156 -0.44 -13.77 8.92
CA ILE A 156 0.95 -14.00 9.34
C ILE A 156 1.30 -13.29 10.65
N GLY A 157 0.34 -12.63 11.29
CA GLY A 157 0.61 -11.94 12.53
C GLY A 157 -0.48 -10.95 12.94
N SER A 158 -0.15 -10.16 13.93
CA SER A 158 -1.00 -9.12 14.48
C SER A 158 -0.25 -7.82 14.70
N ALA A 159 -0.97 -6.70 14.69
CA ALA A 159 -0.42 -5.40 14.99
C ALA A 159 -1.41 -4.56 15.82
N THR A 160 -0.88 -3.54 16.48
CA THR A 160 -1.68 -2.51 17.15
C THR A 160 -1.20 -1.15 16.69
N LEU A 161 -2.13 -0.32 16.24
CA LEU A 161 -1.86 1.07 15.89
C LEU A 161 -2.28 1.99 17.03
N ARG A 162 -1.39 2.89 17.42
CA ARG A 162 -1.66 3.91 18.43
C ARG A 162 -1.27 5.28 17.91
N ARG A 163 -2.22 6.18 17.80
CA ARG A 163 -1.95 7.59 17.48
C ARG A 163 -1.37 8.27 18.71
N LEU A 164 -0.15 8.78 18.61
CA LEU A 164 0.54 9.48 19.69
C LEU A 164 0.39 11.01 19.61
N GLY A 165 -0.07 11.51 18.48
CA GLY A 165 -0.27 12.93 18.20
C GLY A 165 -0.82 13.15 16.80
N CYS A 166 -0.84 14.39 16.33
CA CYS A 166 -1.28 14.70 14.96
C CYS A 166 -0.30 14.20 13.90
N ASP A 167 0.98 14.11 14.25
CA ASP A 167 2.13 13.84 13.39
C ASP A 167 2.88 12.56 13.77
N ARG A 168 2.38 11.80 14.75
CA ARG A 168 3.07 10.60 15.24
C ARG A 168 2.11 9.43 15.40
N LEU A 169 2.51 8.30 14.80
CA LEU A 169 1.84 7.01 14.89
C LEU A 169 2.84 5.96 15.38
N ALA A 170 2.44 5.14 16.34
CA ALA A 170 3.18 3.95 16.73
C ALA A 170 2.48 2.70 16.21
N ILE A 171 3.27 1.76 15.71
CA ILE A 171 2.84 0.42 15.37
C ILE A 171 3.63 -0.57 16.21
N ASP A 172 2.93 -1.36 17.01
CA ASP A 172 3.47 -2.52 17.68
C ASP A 172 3.01 -3.75 16.90
N TYR A 173 3.92 -4.64 16.50
CA TYR A 173 3.57 -5.79 15.68
C TYR A 173 4.28 -7.06 16.12
N ARG A 174 3.67 -8.19 15.77
CA ARG A 174 4.22 -9.50 15.99
C ARG A 174 3.85 -10.40 14.81
N PHE A 175 4.85 -11.12 14.30
CA PHE A 175 4.62 -12.17 13.30
C PHE A 175 4.52 -13.54 13.97
N ASP A 176 3.70 -14.41 13.40
CA ASP A 176 3.52 -15.77 13.87
C ASP A 176 4.73 -16.62 13.50
N ALA A 177 5.18 -17.47 14.42
CA ALA A 177 6.34 -18.32 14.22
C ALA A 177 6.12 -19.30 13.06
N GLY A 178 7.05 -19.34 12.13
CA GLY A 178 7.01 -20.21 10.95
C GLY A 178 6.48 -19.56 9.67
N GLU A 179 5.79 -18.45 9.76
CA GLU A 179 5.28 -17.73 8.58
C GLU A 179 6.27 -16.69 8.02
N VAL A 180 7.20 -16.31 8.86
CA VAL A 180 8.33 -15.44 8.50
C VAL A 180 9.58 -16.14 9.00
N ALA A 181 10.56 -16.34 8.14
CA ALA A 181 11.71 -17.20 8.40
C ALA A 181 12.63 -16.73 9.54
N ALA A 182 12.37 -15.60 10.18
CA ALA A 182 12.96 -15.14 11.43
C ALA A 182 12.01 -14.16 12.14
N PRO A 183 12.03 -14.09 13.48
CA PRO A 183 11.39 -13.00 14.18
C PRO A 183 12.08 -11.69 13.79
N PHE A 184 11.30 -10.66 13.60
CA PHE A 184 11.82 -9.31 13.55
C PHE A 184 12.07 -8.87 14.99
N ASP A 185 13.34 -8.73 15.36
CA ASP A 185 13.75 -8.15 16.64
C ASP A 185 13.83 -6.63 16.51
#